data_76f9ff8a58d75424937ba4f8b82a3c48
#
_entry.id   76f9ff8a58d75424937ba4f8b82a3c48
#
_cell.length_a   1.000
_cell.length_b   1.000
_cell.length_c   1.000
_cell.angle_alpha   90.00
_cell.angle_beta   90.00
_cell.angle_gamma   90.00
#
_symmetry.space_group_name_H-M   'P 1'
#
loop_
_entity.id
_entity.type
_entity.pdbx_description
1 polymer ?
#
loop_
_entity_poly.entity_id
_entity_poly.type
_entity_poly.pdbx_seq_one_letter_code
_entity_poly.pdbx_strand_id
1 'polypeptide(L)'
;MEEVQVGRWLWSSEYREPVQVIETQQIWGTTTCRFWVPSANTVAVGDAASCIPLDLAPPLEKDEVTARAAAGRILDHLAKTPLLAPLFSPVTPLPHQVAALARACSRDPVRCLLADEVGLGKTIEAGLIIKELTLRNRAARILIVAPRGLVTQWVAEMETHFSETFTLLDPASTDPSLWRRIDRAIVSIDAIKPLKQRRGWTPARLHQHNQDRFHAVTKAGWDLIIVDEAHKLAGTNRQVARHTLGRALARS
;
A
#
# COMPACT_ATOMS: atom_id res chain seq x y z
N MET A 1 20.51 4.08 -39.74
CA MET A 1 19.82 3.88 -38.42
C MET A 1 20.90 3.76 -37.41
N GLU A 2 20.98 4.68 -36.47
CA GLU A 2 21.91 4.51 -35.34
C GLU A 2 21.50 3.27 -34.53
N GLU A 3 22.50 2.45 -34.23
CA GLU A 3 22.33 1.19 -33.52
C GLU A 3 21.76 1.46 -32.11
N VAL A 4 20.63 0.85 -31.78
CA VAL A 4 19.98 1.01 -30.47
C VAL A 4 20.86 0.34 -29.42
N GLN A 5 21.48 1.13 -28.55
CA GLN A 5 22.41 0.66 -27.52
C GLN A 5 21.74 0.53 -26.16
N VAL A 6 22.11 -0.49 -25.39
CA VAL A 6 21.69 -0.69 -24.00
C VAL A 6 22.13 0.51 -23.15
N GLY A 7 21.25 0.97 -22.26
CA GLY A 7 21.45 2.14 -21.43
C GLY A 7 21.02 3.48 -22.07
N ARG A 8 20.79 3.52 -23.38
CA ARG A 8 20.35 4.74 -24.08
C ARG A 8 18.89 5.04 -23.77
N TRP A 9 18.59 6.31 -23.66
CA TRP A 9 17.22 6.82 -23.56
C TRP A 9 16.68 7.17 -24.95
N LEU A 10 15.46 6.70 -25.24
CA LEU A 10 14.73 6.94 -26.48
C LEU A 10 13.34 7.46 -26.16
N TRP A 11 12.72 8.17 -27.09
CA TRP A 11 11.31 8.53 -27.00
C TRP A 11 10.44 7.40 -27.54
N SER A 12 9.53 6.88 -26.75
CA SER A 12 8.53 5.90 -27.17
C SER A 12 7.25 6.59 -27.61
N SER A 13 6.83 6.36 -28.86
CA SER A 13 5.56 6.85 -29.37
C SER A 13 4.36 6.14 -28.75
N GLU A 14 4.55 4.90 -28.30
CA GLU A 14 3.52 4.09 -27.65
C GLU A 14 3.22 4.59 -26.23
N TYR A 15 4.27 4.78 -25.43
CA TYR A 15 4.13 5.24 -24.02
C TYR A 15 4.08 6.76 -23.91
N ARG A 16 4.41 7.49 -25.00
CA ARG A 16 4.48 8.96 -25.04
C ARG A 16 5.39 9.56 -23.98
N GLU A 17 6.50 8.86 -23.69
CA GLU A 17 7.50 9.28 -22.72
C GLU A 17 8.89 8.74 -23.07
N PRO A 18 9.98 9.28 -22.47
CA PRO A 18 11.30 8.69 -22.56
C PRO A 18 11.34 7.30 -21.88
N VAL A 19 11.91 6.33 -22.59
CA VAL A 19 12.13 4.97 -22.11
C VAL A 19 13.61 4.63 -22.17
N GLN A 20 14.11 3.83 -21.24
CA GLN A 20 15.50 3.41 -21.25
C GLN A 20 15.64 2.00 -21.80
N VAL A 21 16.52 1.81 -22.77
CA VAL A 21 16.83 0.50 -23.31
C VAL A 21 17.61 -0.31 -22.28
N ILE A 22 17.05 -1.44 -21.84
CA ILE A 22 17.68 -2.36 -20.88
C ILE A 22 18.39 -3.49 -21.62
N GLU A 23 17.79 -3.99 -22.70
CA GLU A 23 18.26 -5.14 -23.44
C GLU A 23 17.86 -5.02 -24.92
N THR A 24 18.70 -5.48 -25.81
CA THR A 24 18.41 -5.55 -27.26
C THR A 24 18.60 -6.98 -27.72
N GLN A 25 17.66 -7.48 -28.52
CA GLN A 25 17.72 -8.80 -29.12
C GLN A 25 17.38 -8.74 -30.61
N GLN A 26 18.22 -9.28 -31.45
CA GLN A 26 17.90 -9.44 -32.88
C GLN A 26 17.23 -10.79 -33.12
N ILE A 27 16.00 -10.74 -33.62
CA ILE A 27 15.22 -11.93 -33.98
C ILE A 27 14.76 -11.75 -35.42
N TRP A 28 15.24 -12.58 -36.32
CA TRP A 28 14.82 -12.66 -37.72
C TRP A 28 14.91 -11.32 -38.49
N GLY A 29 15.95 -10.54 -38.19
CA GLY A 29 16.18 -9.25 -38.83
C GLY A 29 15.45 -8.06 -38.21
N THR A 30 14.64 -8.30 -37.18
CA THR A 30 13.98 -7.24 -36.39
C THR A 30 14.69 -7.09 -35.05
N THR A 31 14.97 -5.84 -34.67
CA THR A 31 15.56 -5.56 -33.35
C THR A 31 14.43 -5.34 -32.33
N THR A 32 14.27 -6.30 -31.45
CA THR A 32 13.35 -6.20 -30.31
C THR A 32 14.12 -5.68 -29.09
N CYS A 33 13.54 -4.76 -28.36
CA CYS A 33 14.13 -4.16 -27.18
C CYS A 33 13.27 -4.39 -25.95
N ARG A 34 13.93 -4.50 -24.80
CA ARG A 34 13.29 -4.35 -23.48
C ARG A 34 13.55 -2.93 -23.00
N PHE A 35 12.47 -2.24 -22.65
CA PHE A 35 12.51 -0.86 -22.20
C PHE A 35 12.07 -0.77 -20.75
N TRP A 36 12.75 0.02 -19.94
CA TRP A 36 12.20 0.50 -18.70
C TRP A 36 11.30 1.71 -18.99
N VAL A 37 10.05 1.63 -18.53
CA VAL A 37 9.01 2.65 -18.68
C VAL A 37 8.85 3.35 -17.33
N PRO A 38 9.33 4.59 -17.17
CA PRO A 38 9.38 5.28 -15.88
C PRO A 38 8.03 5.48 -15.22
N SER A 39 7.02 5.95 -15.97
CA SER A 39 5.68 6.25 -15.40
C SER A 39 4.98 5.03 -14.85
N ALA A 40 5.18 3.86 -15.47
CA ALA A 40 4.59 2.58 -15.05
C ALA A 40 5.52 1.78 -14.11
N ASN A 41 6.77 2.24 -13.91
CA ASN A 41 7.82 1.54 -13.17
C ASN A 41 7.91 0.04 -13.55
N THR A 42 7.85 -0.25 -14.84
CA THR A 42 7.83 -1.62 -15.39
C THR A 42 8.78 -1.76 -16.57
N VAL A 43 9.07 -3.00 -16.92
CA VAL A 43 9.83 -3.36 -18.13
C VAL A 43 8.86 -3.85 -19.18
N ALA A 44 8.84 -3.17 -20.32
CA ALA A 44 8.05 -3.52 -21.49
C ALA A 44 8.96 -4.11 -22.59
N VAL A 45 8.36 -4.87 -23.49
CA VAL A 45 9.01 -5.40 -24.70
C VAL A 45 8.36 -4.74 -25.91
N GLY A 46 9.17 -4.22 -26.80
CA GLY A 46 8.68 -3.57 -28.02
C GLY A 46 9.71 -3.58 -29.15
N ASP A 47 9.26 -3.15 -30.33
CA ASP A 47 10.15 -2.99 -31.48
C ASP A 47 11.00 -1.72 -31.34
N ALA A 48 12.30 -1.82 -31.59
CA ALA A 48 13.20 -0.67 -31.64
C ALA A 48 12.73 0.41 -32.64
N ALA A 49 12.05 0.02 -33.69
CA ALA A 49 11.52 0.92 -34.69
C ALA A 49 10.38 1.83 -34.16
N SER A 50 9.73 1.47 -33.05
CA SER A 50 8.70 2.29 -32.42
C SER A 50 9.26 3.44 -31.57
N CYS A 51 10.57 3.49 -31.39
CA CYS A 51 11.26 4.49 -30.62
C CYS A 51 12.14 5.39 -31.52
N ILE A 52 12.18 6.66 -31.16
CA ILE A 52 13.00 7.67 -31.86
C ILE A 52 14.03 8.26 -30.87
N PRO A 53 15.17 8.80 -31.36
CA PRO A 53 16.10 9.55 -30.52
C PRO A 53 15.40 10.70 -29.79
N LEU A 54 15.85 11.01 -28.54
CA LEU A 54 15.21 12.02 -27.71
C LEU A 54 15.26 13.43 -28.30
N ASP A 55 16.26 13.75 -29.10
CA ASP A 55 16.41 15.01 -29.82
C ASP A 55 15.36 15.20 -30.91
N LEU A 56 14.75 14.11 -31.40
CA LEU A 56 13.65 14.10 -32.36
C LEU A 56 12.28 13.95 -31.68
N ALA A 57 12.22 13.85 -30.35
CA ALA A 57 10.97 13.78 -29.60
C ALA A 57 10.13 15.06 -29.84
N PRO A 58 8.79 14.94 -29.89
CA PRO A 58 7.95 16.12 -30.02
C PRO A 58 8.19 17.04 -28.81
N PRO A 59 8.29 18.37 -29.04
CA PRO A 59 8.45 19.30 -27.93
C PRO A 59 7.25 19.20 -26.98
N LEU A 60 7.50 19.14 -25.69
CA LEU A 60 6.46 19.23 -24.69
C LEU A 60 5.89 20.65 -24.67
N GLU A 61 4.59 20.78 -24.48
CA GLU A 61 3.97 22.09 -24.29
C GLU A 61 4.53 22.78 -23.04
N LYS A 62 4.66 24.11 -23.08
CA LYS A 62 5.24 24.90 -22.00
C LYS A 62 4.58 24.60 -20.65
N ASP A 63 3.26 24.46 -20.65
CA ASP A 63 2.49 24.19 -19.44
C ASP A 63 2.77 22.79 -18.91
N GLU A 64 2.96 21.80 -19.78
CA GLU A 64 3.33 20.43 -19.41
C GLU A 64 4.74 20.37 -18.83
N VAL A 65 5.70 21.07 -19.42
CA VAL A 65 7.07 21.19 -18.88
C VAL A 65 7.04 21.84 -17.49
N THR A 66 6.26 22.92 -17.36
CA THR A 66 6.14 23.64 -16.08
C THR A 66 5.49 22.76 -15.02
N ALA A 67 4.42 22.04 -15.36
CA ALA A 67 3.74 21.13 -14.45
C ALA A 67 4.64 19.97 -14.03
N ARG A 68 5.36 19.33 -14.97
CA ARG A 68 6.32 18.24 -14.66
C ARG A 68 7.49 18.72 -13.81
N ALA A 69 8.03 19.91 -14.09
CA ALA A 69 9.09 20.49 -13.29
C ALA A 69 8.64 20.90 -11.88
N ALA A 70 7.40 21.37 -11.74
CA ALA A 70 6.80 21.65 -10.43
C ALA A 70 6.56 20.35 -9.65
N ALA A 71 6.00 19.33 -10.29
CA ALA A 71 5.80 18.01 -9.68
C ALA A 71 7.13 17.38 -9.25
N GLY A 72 8.16 17.43 -10.09
CA GLY A 72 9.51 16.95 -9.74
C GLY A 72 10.11 17.67 -8.54
N ARG A 73 9.96 18.99 -8.45
CA ARG A 73 10.40 19.79 -7.29
C ARG A 73 9.62 19.44 -6.04
N ILE A 74 8.32 19.24 -6.15
CA ILE A 74 7.49 18.82 -5.00
C ILE A 74 7.92 17.43 -4.52
N LEU A 75 8.12 16.48 -5.43
CA LEU A 75 8.57 15.13 -5.09
C LEU A 75 9.96 15.11 -4.45
N ASP A 76 10.92 15.88 -4.99
CA ASP A 76 12.26 16.01 -4.41
C ASP A 76 12.21 16.69 -3.03
N HIS A 77 11.36 17.70 -2.87
CA HIS A 77 11.14 18.35 -1.58
C HIS A 77 10.50 17.40 -0.58
N LEU A 78 9.47 16.63 -0.98
CA LEU A 78 8.84 15.64 -0.13
C LEU A 78 9.80 14.49 0.25
N ALA A 79 10.69 14.08 -0.65
CA ALA A 79 11.71 13.08 -0.35
C ALA A 79 12.76 13.56 0.66
N LYS A 80 13.06 14.85 0.68
CA LYS A 80 14.04 15.50 1.56
C LYS A 80 13.40 16.16 2.80
N THR A 81 12.06 16.22 2.87
CA THR A 81 11.34 16.90 3.95
C THR A 81 11.45 16.11 5.26
N PRO A 82 11.62 16.77 6.40
CA PRO A 82 11.54 16.13 7.71
C PRO A 82 10.19 15.42 7.88
N LEU A 83 10.17 14.40 8.73
CA LEU A 83 8.97 13.66 9.05
C LEU A 83 7.87 14.62 9.54
N LEU A 84 6.69 14.52 8.96
CA LEU A 84 5.56 15.41 9.23
C LEU A 84 4.77 14.97 10.47
N ALA A 85 4.58 13.65 10.64
CA ALA A 85 3.77 13.12 11.72
C ALA A 85 4.20 13.61 13.12
N PRO A 86 5.49 13.71 13.47
CA PRO A 86 5.91 14.25 14.76
C PRO A 86 5.54 15.71 14.98
N LEU A 87 5.39 16.48 13.90
CA LEU A 87 5.05 17.91 13.96
C LEU A 87 3.54 18.15 14.04
N PHE A 88 2.75 17.23 13.47
CA PHE A 88 1.30 17.37 13.33
C PHE A 88 0.49 16.38 14.21
N SER A 89 1.16 15.72 15.14
CA SER A 89 0.50 14.87 16.15
C SER A 89 0.58 15.50 17.53
N PRO A 90 -0.44 15.39 18.37
CA PRO A 90 -0.40 15.82 19.77
C PRO A 90 0.64 15.09 20.61
N VAL A 91 1.11 13.92 20.15
CA VAL A 91 2.08 13.10 20.86
C VAL A 91 3.52 13.56 20.59
N THR A 92 4.34 13.62 21.63
CA THR A 92 5.79 13.80 21.50
C THR A 92 6.46 12.43 21.38
N PRO A 93 6.91 12.03 20.18
CA PRO A 93 7.44 10.67 19.99
C PRO A 93 8.84 10.53 20.61
N LEU A 94 9.13 9.32 21.08
CA LEU A 94 10.45 8.94 21.55
C LEU A 94 11.42 8.69 20.39
N PRO A 95 12.75 8.82 20.57
CA PRO A 95 13.72 8.66 19.49
C PRO A 95 13.61 7.34 18.72
N HIS A 96 13.34 6.21 19.38
CA HIS A 96 13.15 4.92 18.73
C HIS A 96 11.90 4.89 17.85
N GLN A 97 10.81 5.54 18.27
CA GLN A 97 9.57 5.66 17.50
C GLN A 97 9.77 6.49 16.23
N VAL A 98 10.54 7.57 16.32
CA VAL A 98 10.92 8.36 15.14
C VAL A 98 11.80 7.55 14.18
N ALA A 99 12.72 6.74 14.71
CA ALA A 99 13.56 5.85 13.91
C ALA A 99 12.72 4.75 13.22
N ALA A 100 11.72 4.18 13.90
CA ALA A 100 10.78 3.22 13.34
C ALA A 100 9.96 3.84 12.20
N LEU A 101 9.42 5.05 12.42
CA LEU A 101 8.71 5.83 11.41
C LEU A 101 9.57 6.09 10.17
N ALA A 102 10.79 6.60 10.35
CA ALA A 102 11.72 6.89 9.25
C ALA A 102 12.03 5.63 8.43
N ARG A 103 12.27 4.49 9.11
CA ARG A 103 12.53 3.19 8.47
C ARG A 103 11.31 2.67 7.70
N ALA A 104 10.10 2.80 8.25
CA ALA A 104 8.88 2.38 7.59
C ALA A 104 8.64 3.20 6.32
N CYS A 105 8.80 4.53 6.39
CA CYS A 105 8.53 5.44 5.28
C CYS A 105 9.64 5.48 4.22
N SER A 106 10.82 4.90 4.49
CA SER A 106 11.92 4.81 3.51
C SER A 106 11.67 3.81 2.39
N ARG A 107 10.60 3.02 2.46
CA ARG A 107 10.25 1.98 1.47
C ARG A 107 8.90 2.27 0.83
N ASP A 108 8.79 1.94 -0.44
CA ASP A 108 7.54 1.97 -1.19
C ASP A 108 7.37 0.65 -1.97
N PRO A 109 6.32 -0.13 -1.74
CA PRO A 109 5.30 0.03 -0.70
C PRO A 109 5.85 -0.16 0.72
N VAL A 110 5.19 0.46 1.71
CA VAL A 110 5.53 0.31 3.12
C VAL A 110 5.24 -1.12 3.58
N ARG A 111 6.29 -1.87 3.93
CA ARG A 111 6.18 -3.20 4.52
C ARG A 111 7.16 -3.31 5.67
N CYS A 112 6.67 -3.26 6.89
CA CYS A 112 7.50 -3.33 8.09
C CYS A 112 6.86 -4.20 9.17
N LEU A 113 7.71 -4.72 10.05
CA LEU A 113 7.33 -5.37 11.29
C LEU A 113 7.83 -4.50 12.44
N LEU A 114 6.91 -4.04 13.29
CA LEU A 114 7.22 -3.37 14.55
C LEU A 114 7.39 -4.45 15.60
N ALA A 115 8.62 -4.71 16.02
CA ALA A 115 8.99 -5.84 16.88
C ALA A 115 9.60 -5.39 18.22
N ASP A 116 9.37 -4.16 18.62
CA ASP A 116 9.85 -3.61 19.88
C ASP A 116 9.21 -4.31 21.09
N GLU A 117 9.83 -4.21 22.26
CA GLU A 117 9.33 -4.81 23.49
C GLU A 117 7.92 -4.29 23.86
N VAL A 118 7.22 -5.08 24.65
CA VAL A 118 5.90 -4.69 25.17
C VAL A 118 6.05 -3.43 26.03
N GLY A 119 5.18 -2.44 25.82
CA GLY A 119 5.20 -1.17 26.55
C GLY A 119 6.00 -0.04 25.91
N LEU A 120 6.78 -0.28 24.85
CA LEU A 120 7.55 0.77 24.15
C LEU A 120 6.71 1.62 23.18
N GLY A 121 5.39 1.43 23.16
CA GLY A 121 4.49 2.28 22.39
C GLY A 121 4.38 1.91 20.90
N LYS A 122 4.34 0.62 20.55
CA LYS A 122 4.10 0.15 19.17
C LYS A 122 2.85 0.76 18.53
N THR A 123 1.81 1.01 19.29
CA THR A 123 0.60 1.70 18.81
C THR A 123 0.92 3.14 18.40
N ILE A 124 1.80 3.80 19.16
CA ILE A 124 2.27 5.16 18.80
C ILE A 124 3.10 5.12 17.52
N GLU A 125 4.00 4.16 17.35
CA GLU A 125 4.75 3.97 16.11
C GLU A 125 3.83 3.75 14.91
N ALA A 126 2.85 2.86 15.05
CA ALA A 126 1.87 2.60 14.01
C ALA A 126 1.00 3.84 13.70
N GLY A 127 0.60 4.58 14.73
CA GLY A 127 -0.15 5.83 14.58
C GLY A 127 0.66 6.93 13.88
N LEU A 128 1.96 7.05 14.18
CA LEU A 128 2.87 7.95 13.47
C LEU A 128 2.99 7.58 11.99
N ILE A 129 3.09 6.28 11.67
CA ILE A 129 3.12 5.80 10.28
C ILE A 129 1.82 6.12 9.56
N ILE A 130 0.66 5.86 10.19
CA ILE A 130 -0.66 6.26 9.66
C ILE A 130 -0.67 7.76 9.35
N LYS A 131 -0.32 8.58 10.33
CA LYS A 131 -0.34 10.04 10.20
C LYS A 131 0.57 10.54 9.10
N GLU A 132 1.78 10.02 9.02
CA GLU A 132 2.76 10.38 7.97
C GLU A 132 2.24 10.05 6.57
N LEU A 133 1.75 8.83 6.37
CA LEU A 133 1.22 8.40 5.08
C LEU A 133 -0.04 9.16 4.68
N THR A 134 -0.88 9.49 5.65
CA THR A 134 -2.08 10.32 5.43
C THR A 134 -1.70 11.75 5.03
N LEU A 135 -0.79 12.39 5.75
CA LEU A 135 -0.31 13.75 5.46
C LEU A 135 0.37 13.85 4.08
N ARG A 136 1.01 12.77 3.65
CA ARG A 136 1.64 12.67 2.31
C ARG A 136 0.69 12.21 1.21
N ASN A 137 -0.61 12.03 1.50
CA ASN A 137 -1.62 11.49 0.57
C ASN A 137 -1.24 10.11 -0.01
N ARG A 138 -0.49 9.30 0.74
CA ARG A 138 -0.08 7.94 0.34
C ARG A 138 -1.00 6.85 0.88
N ALA A 139 -1.84 7.17 1.87
CA ALA A 139 -2.83 6.26 2.42
C ALA A 139 -4.08 7.07 2.81
N ALA A 140 -5.17 6.87 2.09
CA ALA A 140 -6.49 7.40 2.41
C ALA A 140 -7.34 6.34 3.12
N ARG A 141 -7.30 5.09 2.61
CA ARG A 141 -8.09 3.97 3.11
C ARG A 141 -7.25 3.04 3.98
N ILE A 142 -7.59 2.99 5.28
CA ILE A 142 -6.76 2.34 6.30
C ILE A 142 -7.59 1.33 7.08
N LEU A 143 -7.08 0.10 7.19
CA LEU A 143 -7.64 -0.96 8.00
C LEU A 143 -6.71 -1.31 9.15
N ILE A 144 -7.23 -1.29 10.37
CA ILE A 144 -6.55 -1.85 11.56
C ILE A 144 -7.23 -3.15 11.93
N VAL A 145 -6.45 -4.21 12.05
CA VAL A 145 -6.89 -5.54 12.48
C VAL A 145 -6.27 -5.85 13.83
N ALA A 146 -7.06 -5.87 14.90
CA ALA A 146 -6.58 -6.01 16.26
C ALA A 146 -7.29 -7.16 17.01
N PRO A 147 -6.72 -7.67 18.11
CA PRO A 147 -7.45 -8.54 19.02
C PRO A 147 -8.71 -7.88 19.58
N ARG A 148 -9.77 -8.68 19.80
CA ARG A 148 -11.07 -8.16 20.25
C ARG A 148 -10.99 -7.26 21.50
N GLY A 149 -10.10 -7.58 22.44
CA GLY A 149 -9.92 -6.80 23.65
C GLY A 149 -9.20 -5.47 23.45
N LEU A 150 -8.57 -5.24 22.29
CA LEU A 150 -7.78 -4.04 21.99
C LEU A 150 -8.45 -3.09 20.99
N VAL A 151 -9.56 -3.50 20.35
CA VAL A 151 -10.17 -2.67 19.30
C VAL A 151 -10.66 -1.30 19.80
N THR A 152 -11.25 -1.25 20.99
CA THR A 152 -11.71 0.00 21.63
C THR A 152 -10.55 0.87 22.07
N GLN A 153 -9.47 0.27 22.53
CA GLN A 153 -8.24 0.97 22.85
C GLN A 153 -7.64 1.61 21.59
N TRP A 154 -7.56 0.88 20.50
CA TRP A 154 -7.10 1.41 19.22
C TRP A 154 -7.91 2.61 18.76
N VAL A 155 -9.25 2.56 18.85
CA VAL A 155 -10.11 3.71 18.54
C VAL A 155 -9.73 4.92 19.39
N ALA A 156 -9.65 4.74 20.70
CA ALA A 156 -9.33 5.82 21.64
C ALA A 156 -7.91 6.40 21.43
N GLU A 157 -6.91 5.55 21.21
CA GLU A 157 -5.53 5.99 20.98
C GLU A 157 -5.39 6.77 19.65
N MET A 158 -6.04 6.33 18.58
CA MET A 158 -6.01 7.04 17.30
C MET A 158 -6.67 8.41 17.42
N GLU A 159 -7.79 8.50 18.10
CA GLU A 159 -8.48 9.77 18.32
C GLU A 159 -7.65 10.71 19.22
N THR A 160 -7.20 10.22 20.38
CA THR A 160 -6.51 11.04 21.39
C THR A 160 -5.13 11.50 20.93
N HIS A 161 -4.34 10.62 20.33
CA HIS A 161 -2.94 10.89 20.00
C HIS A 161 -2.70 11.37 18.59
N PHE A 162 -3.64 11.13 17.67
CA PHE A 162 -3.43 11.44 16.25
C PHE A 162 -4.56 12.26 15.64
N SER A 163 -5.65 12.51 16.39
CA SER A 163 -6.87 13.16 15.88
C SER A 163 -7.42 12.44 14.65
N GLU A 164 -7.34 11.10 14.66
CA GLU A 164 -7.78 10.24 13.58
C GLU A 164 -8.98 9.41 14.01
N THR A 165 -10.12 9.60 13.35
CA THR A 165 -11.35 8.89 13.69
C THR A 165 -11.46 7.59 12.89
N PHE A 166 -11.58 6.47 13.59
CA PHE A 166 -11.76 5.15 13.00
C PHE A 166 -13.13 4.57 13.36
N THR A 167 -13.76 3.93 12.38
CA THR A 167 -15.04 3.23 12.57
C THR A 167 -14.78 1.78 12.97
N LEU A 168 -15.32 1.37 14.12
CA LEU A 168 -15.30 -0.04 14.51
C LEU A 168 -16.34 -0.81 13.70
N LEU A 169 -15.88 -1.78 12.92
CA LEU A 169 -16.72 -2.61 12.07
C LEU A 169 -16.85 -4.03 12.62
N ASP A 170 -18.07 -4.55 12.60
CA ASP A 170 -18.34 -5.97 12.81
C ASP A 170 -18.72 -6.62 11.46
N PRO A 171 -17.84 -7.47 10.89
CA PRO A 171 -18.12 -8.15 9.62
C PRO A 171 -19.38 -9.02 9.63
N ALA A 172 -19.88 -9.39 10.81
CA ALA A 172 -21.08 -10.21 10.93
C ALA A 172 -22.38 -9.43 10.73
N SER A 173 -22.36 -8.13 11.05
CA SER A 173 -23.51 -7.22 10.99
C SER A 173 -23.37 -6.14 9.92
N THR A 174 -22.15 -5.90 9.42
CA THR A 174 -21.88 -4.85 8.44
C THR A 174 -22.22 -5.31 7.03
N ASP A 175 -23.00 -4.51 6.32
CA ASP A 175 -23.27 -4.71 4.89
C ASP A 175 -21.95 -4.73 4.12
N PRO A 176 -21.71 -5.74 3.26
CA PRO A 176 -20.49 -5.84 2.45
C PRO A 176 -20.19 -4.58 1.62
N SER A 177 -21.22 -3.82 1.22
CA SER A 177 -21.03 -2.58 0.45
C SER A 177 -20.39 -1.45 1.25
N LEU A 178 -20.58 -1.43 2.57
CA LEU A 178 -20.03 -0.40 3.47
C LEU A 178 -18.51 -0.47 3.55
N TRP A 179 -17.91 -1.64 3.40
CA TRP A 179 -16.45 -1.80 3.43
C TRP A 179 -15.72 -0.95 2.38
N ARG A 180 -16.37 -0.69 1.25
CA ARG A 180 -15.81 0.16 0.18
C ARG A 180 -16.03 1.65 0.40
N ARG A 181 -16.94 2.03 1.32
CA ARG A 181 -17.30 3.42 1.60
C ARG A 181 -16.60 4.00 2.81
N ILE A 182 -16.07 3.14 3.68
CA ILE A 182 -15.41 3.55 4.91
C ILE A 182 -13.92 3.63 4.64
N ASP A 183 -13.35 4.80 4.85
CA ASP A 183 -11.94 5.04 4.59
C ASP A 183 -11.06 4.58 5.76
N ARG A 184 -11.59 4.60 7.00
CA ARG A 184 -10.84 4.23 8.19
C ARG A 184 -11.62 3.26 9.05
N ALA A 185 -11.17 2.02 9.10
CA ALA A 185 -11.85 0.93 9.80
C ALA A 185 -10.93 0.23 10.79
N ILE A 186 -11.52 -0.15 11.92
CA ILE A 186 -10.93 -1.11 12.86
C ILE A 186 -11.82 -2.34 12.92
N VAL A 187 -11.19 -3.51 12.88
CA VAL A 187 -11.90 -4.79 12.96
C VAL A 187 -11.20 -5.74 13.90
N SER A 188 -11.97 -6.56 14.60
CA SER A 188 -11.41 -7.64 15.41
C SER A 188 -10.95 -8.81 14.53
N ILE A 189 -9.73 -9.34 14.78
CA ILE A 189 -9.26 -10.60 14.19
C ILE A 189 -10.31 -11.71 14.39
N ASP A 190 -10.96 -11.76 15.56
CA ASP A 190 -11.95 -12.78 15.88
C ASP A 190 -13.24 -12.63 15.08
N ALA A 191 -13.62 -11.41 14.73
CA ALA A 191 -14.79 -11.12 13.91
C ALA A 191 -14.62 -11.50 12.43
N ILE A 192 -13.39 -11.49 11.90
CA ILE A 192 -13.12 -11.89 10.52
C ILE A 192 -13.03 -13.42 10.37
N LYS A 193 -12.81 -14.16 11.45
CA LYS A 193 -12.71 -15.63 11.41
C LYS A 193 -13.97 -16.25 10.81
N PRO A 194 -13.85 -17.34 10.06
CA PRO A 194 -15.00 -18.09 9.59
C PRO A 194 -15.81 -18.65 10.77
N LEU A 195 -17.10 -18.47 10.70
CA LEU A 195 -18.04 -19.08 11.66
C LEU A 195 -18.03 -20.59 11.45
N LYS A 196 -17.97 -21.36 12.56
CA LYS A 196 -18.00 -22.83 12.50
C LYS A 196 -19.43 -23.36 12.40
N GLN A 197 -20.36 -22.72 13.07
CA GLN A 197 -21.78 -23.09 13.08
C GLN A 197 -22.64 -21.85 13.32
N ARG A 198 -23.88 -21.88 12.78
CA ARG A 198 -24.93 -20.92 13.10
C ARG A 198 -26.26 -21.65 13.09
N ARG A 199 -27.03 -21.50 14.18
CA ARG A 199 -28.34 -22.18 14.33
C ARG A 199 -29.26 -21.84 13.16
N GLY A 200 -29.87 -22.85 12.54
CA GLY A 200 -30.79 -22.70 11.41
C GLY A 200 -30.12 -22.44 10.05
N TRP A 201 -28.79 -22.57 9.95
CA TRP A 201 -28.09 -22.43 8.67
C TRP A 201 -27.62 -23.77 8.13
N THR A 202 -27.74 -23.95 6.81
CA THR A 202 -27.12 -25.05 6.10
C THR A 202 -25.62 -24.85 5.97
N PRO A 203 -24.82 -25.91 5.80
CA PRO A 203 -23.38 -25.80 5.57
C PRO A 203 -23.04 -24.92 4.35
N ALA A 204 -23.83 -25.00 3.28
CA ALA A 204 -23.63 -24.19 2.08
C ALA A 204 -23.85 -22.70 2.36
N ARG A 205 -24.92 -22.33 3.07
CA ARG A 205 -25.20 -20.95 3.47
C ARG A 205 -24.13 -20.40 4.38
N LEU A 206 -23.63 -21.22 5.32
CA LEU A 206 -22.55 -20.83 6.21
C LEU A 206 -21.25 -20.58 5.46
N HIS A 207 -20.94 -21.46 4.50
CA HIS A 207 -19.76 -21.32 3.65
C HIS A 207 -19.81 -20.03 2.83
N GLN A 208 -20.92 -19.78 2.14
CA GLN A 208 -21.13 -18.56 1.36
C GLN A 208 -20.96 -17.30 2.23
N HIS A 209 -21.61 -17.25 3.37
CA HIS A 209 -21.49 -16.12 4.31
C HIS A 209 -20.05 -15.87 4.77
N ASN A 210 -19.30 -16.92 5.06
CA ASN A 210 -17.89 -16.80 5.44
C ASN A 210 -17.04 -16.28 4.28
N GLN A 211 -17.31 -16.70 3.06
CA GLN A 211 -16.64 -16.19 1.86
C GLN A 211 -16.95 -14.72 1.62
N ASP A 212 -18.21 -14.31 1.70
CA ASP A 212 -18.64 -12.95 1.48
C ASP A 212 -17.97 -11.98 2.48
N ARG A 213 -17.94 -12.36 3.76
CA ARG A 213 -17.26 -11.58 4.81
C ARG A 213 -15.76 -11.46 4.55
N PHE A 214 -15.11 -12.55 4.21
CA PHE A 214 -13.69 -12.58 3.90
C PHE A 214 -13.37 -11.67 2.70
N HIS A 215 -14.15 -11.78 1.63
CA HIS A 215 -14.00 -10.96 0.44
C HIS A 215 -14.31 -9.48 0.70
N ALA A 216 -15.33 -9.18 1.52
CA ALA A 216 -15.67 -7.82 1.87
C ALA A 216 -14.46 -7.09 2.51
N VAL A 217 -13.76 -7.76 3.41
CA VAL A 217 -12.58 -7.18 4.09
C VAL A 217 -11.36 -7.12 3.16
N THR A 218 -11.05 -8.22 2.46
CA THR A 218 -9.78 -8.35 1.71
C THR A 218 -9.81 -7.68 0.34
N LYS A 219 -10.99 -7.44 -0.23
CA LYS A 219 -11.15 -6.80 -1.55
C LYS A 219 -11.72 -5.38 -1.47
N ALA A 220 -11.72 -4.78 -0.29
CA ALA A 220 -12.22 -3.43 -0.13
C ALA A 220 -11.31 -2.35 -0.76
N GLY A 221 -10.05 -2.66 -1.06
CA GLY A 221 -9.06 -1.73 -1.62
C GLY A 221 -8.48 -0.82 -0.55
N TRP A 222 -7.79 -1.40 0.43
CA TRP A 222 -7.07 -0.67 1.48
C TRP A 222 -5.71 -0.22 0.98
N ASP A 223 -5.34 1.04 1.25
CA ASP A 223 -4.02 1.57 0.96
C ASP A 223 -3.00 1.16 2.03
N LEU A 224 -3.46 1.02 3.28
CA LEU A 224 -2.65 0.58 4.40
C LEU A 224 -3.41 -0.42 5.27
N ILE A 225 -2.77 -1.52 5.62
CA ILE A 225 -3.29 -2.49 6.56
C ILE A 225 -2.32 -2.63 7.73
N ILE A 226 -2.81 -2.44 8.94
CA ILE A 226 -2.07 -2.66 10.18
C ILE A 226 -2.64 -3.88 10.87
N VAL A 227 -1.77 -4.79 11.24
CA VAL A 227 -2.14 -6.00 11.97
C VAL A 227 -1.46 -6.00 13.32
N ASP A 228 -2.25 -5.80 14.37
CA ASP A 228 -1.78 -5.91 15.74
C ASP A 228 -1.71 -7.38 16.16
N GLU A 229 -0.73 -7.71 17.00
CA GLU A 229 -0.48 -9.07 17.46
C GLU A 229 -0.34 -10.06 16.29
N ALA A 230 0.44 -9.69 15.28
CA ALA A 230 0.59 -10.42 14.00
C ALA A 230 0.98 -11.90 14.21
N HIS A 231 1.64 -12.24 15.33
CA HIS A 231 1.95 -13.62 15.70
C HIS A 231 0.70 -14.49 15.84
N LYS A 232 -0.47 -13.90 16.15
CA LYS A 232 -1.76 -14.61 16.19
C LYS A 232 -2.28 -15.01 14.80
N LEU A 233 -1.74 -14.40 13.73
CA LEU A 233 -2.02 -14.78 12.34
C LEU A 233 -1.00 -15.80 11.80
N ALA A 234 0.20 -15.86 12.39
CA ALA A 234 1.23 -16.85 12.09
C ALA A 234 0.87 -18.16 12.80
N GLY A 235 0.12 -19.05 12.19
CA GLY A 235 -0.35 -20.27 12.84
C GLY A 235 0.27 -21.54 12.27
N THR A 236 0.61 -22.46 13.15
CA THR A 236 0.79 -23.89 12.87
C THR A 236 -0.55 -24.54 12.49
N ASN A 237 -0.54 -25.76 11.96
CA ASN A 237 -1.64 -26.52 11.33
C ASN A 237 -3.07 -26.44 11.96
N ARG A 238 -3.23 -25.95 13.17
CA ARG A 238 -4.55 -25.74 13.82
C ARG A 238 -5.19 -24.37 13.54
N GLN A 239 -4.51 -23.45 12.85
CA GLN A 239 -4.98 -22.08 12.61
C GLN A 239 -5.00 -21.68 11.13
N VAL A 240 -5.30 -22.64 10.23
CA VAL A 240 -5.33 -22.43 8.77
C VAL A 240 -6.11 -21.18 8.37
N ALA A 241 -7.26 -20.91 9.00
CA ALA A 241 -8.08 -19.76 8.65
C ALA A 241 -7.40 -18.40 8.97
N ARG A 242 -6.65 -18.30 10.08
CA ARG A 242 -5.90 -17.07 10.44
C ARG A 242 -4.73 -16.84 9.49
N HIS A 243 -4.00 -17.89 9.15
CA HIS A 243 -2.90 -17.84 8.21
C HIS A 243 -3.38 -17.45 6.81
N THR A 244 -4.52 -17.99 6.36
CA THR A 244 -5.14 -17.62 5.08
C THR A 244 -5.54 -16.16 5.06
N LEU A 245 -6.12 -15.63 6.14
CA LEU A 245 -6.43 -14.21 6.28
C LEU A 245 -5.17 -13.34 6.19
N GLY A 246 -4.13 -13.66 6.97
CA GLY A 246 -2.88 -12.91 6.94
C GLY A 246 -2.25 -12.85 5.55
N ARG A 247 -2.24 -13.99 4.82
CA ARG A 247 -1.75 -14.03 3.43
C ARG A 247 -2.62 -13.24 2.44
N ALA A 248 -3.93 -13.21 2.64
CA ALA A 248 -4.82 -12.45 1.78
C ALA A 248 -4.67 -10.94 2.00
N LEU A 249 -4.58 -10.51 3.26
CA LEU A 249 -4.32 -9.11 3.61
C LEU A 249 -2.94 -8.62 3.15
N ALA A 250 -1.94 -9.49 3.11
CA ALA A 250 -0.61 -9.14 2.60
C ALA A 250 -0.53 -8.99 1.08
N ARG A 251 -1.57 -9.39 0.34
CA ARG A 251 -1.67 -9.35 -1.12
C ARG A 251 -2.70 -8.33 -1.63
N SER A 252 -3.54 -7.82 -0.76
CA SER A 252 -4.49 -6.75 -1.05
C SER A 252 -3.82 -5.38 -0.99
#